data_f23a63264ce76328a30537ba315c5440
#
_entry.id   f23a63264ce76328a30537ba315c5440
#
_cell.length_a   1.000
_cell.length_b   1.000
_cell.length_c   1.000
_cell.angle_alpha   90.00
_cell.angle_beta   90.00
_cell.angle_gamma   90.00
#
_symmetry.space_group_name_H-M   'P 1'
#
loop_
_entity.id
_entity.type
_entity.pdbx_description
1 polymer ?
#
loop_
_entity_poly.entity_id
_entity_poly.type
_entity_poly.pdbx_seq_one_letter_code
_entity_poly.pdbx_strand_id
1 'polypeptide(L)'
;MTDTTWVKVLMDWSAQLERELPWREKSPRDPYRVWISEIMLQQTRTEAVKPYFNTWMEKFPTVHALAEASEAEVLHAWQGLGYYSRARNIHAAAREMDSHYGGRVPDELKAVESLPGIGSYTAGAILSIAYGKRTSAVDGNVLRIYARLYGIEEDILKAKGRRQVMNCVEQTLPEDAGSFNEALMDLGQEVCIPRFPRCSECPIASWCRAHREGKEKELPVRTKKKRQETLYLAAALILRHGAFLMHKRPEKGMLASMWEFPMVLAHTPEEAERELGRRWNCRLEGPVWKHRHVFSHRIWNMNAYVAAPAVQEPMGKDYAFFTPEEYRN
;
A
#
# COMPACT_ATOMS: atom_id res chain seq x y z
N MET A 1 -23.83 29.56 4.16
CA MET A 1 -23.68 28.31 4.93
C MET A 1 -23.61 27.18 3.93
N THR A 2 -22.62 26.30 4.04
CA THR A 2 -22.51 25.13 3.17
C THR A 2 -23.63 24.16 3.52
N ASP A 3 -24.43 23.73 2.55
CA ASP A 3 -25.44 22.70 2.77
C ASP A 3 -24.73 21.38 3.15
N THR A 4 -24.96 20.91 4.37
CA THR A 4 -24.37 19.69 4.92
C THR A 4 -25.37 18.53 5.02
N THR A 5 -26.59 18.72 4.50
CA THR A 5 -27.67 17.70 4.57
C THR A 5 -27.25 16.38 3.91
N TRP A 6 -26.42 16.45 2.88
CA TRP A 6 -25.88 15.29 2.18
C TRP A 6 -25.02 14.37 3.09
N VAL A 7 -24.42 14.92 4.16
CA VAL A 7 -23.57 14.16 5.10
C VAL A 7 -24.42 13.06 5.75
N LYS A 8 -25.60 13.42 6.27
CA LYS A 8 -26.50 12.44 6.87
C LYS A 8 -26.96 11.40 5.85
N VAL A 9 -27.35 11.83 4.65
CA VAL A 9 -27.79 10.92 3.58
C VAL A 9 -26.69 9.92 3.22
N LEU A 10 -25.43 10.36 3.15
CA LEU A 10 -24.28 9.50 2.88
C LEU A 10 -24.07 8.48 4.01
N MET A 11 -24.11 8.91 5.27
CA MET A 11 -23.94 8.03 6.43
C MET A 11 -25.07 6.99 6.52
N ASP A 12 -26.31 7.42 6.34
CA ASP A 12 -27.48 6.52 6.33
C ASP A 12 -27.38 5.47 5.20
N TRP A 13 -26.88 5.85 4.03
CA TRP A 13 -26.63 4.92 2.92
C TRP A 13 -25.53 3.91 3.26
N SER A 14 -24.40 4.37 3.79
CA SER A 14 -23.29 3.49 4.15
C SER A 14 -23.66 2.49 5.25
N ALA A 15 -24.48 2.92 6.22
CA ALA A 15 -24.98 2.07 7.30
C ALA A 15 -25.87 0.90 6.81
N GLN A 16 -26.47 1.04 5.62
CA GLN A 16 -27.29 0.00 5.00
C GLN A 16 -26.50 -0.97 4.11
N LEU A 17 -25.21 -0.70 3.88
CA LEU A 17 -24.39 -1.58 3.07
C LEU A 17 -24.03 -2.85 3.86
N GLU A 18 -24.43 -3.99 3.33
CA GLU A 18 -24.00 -5.29 3.82
C GLU A 18 -22.60 -5.60 3.33
N ARG A 19 -21.58 -5.15 4.07
CA ARG A 19 -20.17 -5.43 3.75
C ARG A 19 -19.53 -6.25 4.84
N GLU A 20 -19.22 -7.50 4.53
CA GLU A 20 -18.44 -8.37 5.41
C GLU A 20 -16.95 -8.00 5.31
N LEU A 21 -16.54 -7.08 6.18
CA LEU A 21 -15.14 -6.64 6.30
C LEU A 21 -14.60 -7.08 7.66
N PRO A 22 -13.59 -7.97 7.72
CA PRO A 22 -13.08 -8.53 8.99
C PRO A 22 -12.57 -7.49 9.99
N TRP A 23 -12.22 -6.30 9.50
CA TRP A 23 -11.77 -5.17 10.33
C TRP A 23 -12.90 -4.22 10.76
N ARG A 24 -14.12 -4.40 10.22
CA ARG A 24 -15.31 -3.63 10.61
C ARG A 24 -16.18 -4.40 11.58
N GLU A 25 -15.63 -4.71 12.74
CA GLU A 25 -16.39 -5.34 13.82
C GLU A 25 -17.34 -4.36 14.53
N LYS A 26 -18.13 -4.87 15.46
CA LYS A 26 -19.04 -4.07 16.28
C LYS A 26 -18.25 -3.04 17.13
N SER A 27 -18.88 -1.90 17.39
CA SER A 27 -18.35 -0.86 18.27
C SER A 27 -18.22 -1.37 19.73
N PRO A 28 -17.17 -0.98 20.49
CA PRO A 28 -16.06 -0.12 20.07
C PRO A 28 -15.06 -0.83 19.15
N ARG A 29 -14.50 -0.10 18.19
CA ARG A 29 -13.48 -0.62 17.28
C ARG A 29 -12.14 -0.77 17.99
N ASP A 30 -11.42 -1.86 17.74
CA ASP A 30 -10.05 -2.04 18.22
C ASP A 30 -9.07 -1.17 17.41
N PRO A 31 -8.36 -0.21 18.03
CA PRO A 31 -7.40 0.65 17.34
C PRO A 31 -6.28 -0.10 16.60
N TYR A 32 -5.84 -1.25 17.14
CA TYR A 32 -4.84 -2.09 16.52
C TYR A 32 -5.36 -2.67 15.20
N ARG A 33 -6.58 -3.23 15.21
CA ARG A 33 -7.22 -3.80 14.01
C ARG A 33 -7.49 -2.72 12.95
N VAL A 34 -7.95 -1.54 13.35
CA VAL A 34 -8.11 -0.39 12.44
C VAL A 34 -6.79 -0.01 11.82
N TRP A 35 -5.74 0.17 12.61
CA TRP A 35 -4.41 0.51 12.11
C TRP A 35 -3.89 -0.50 11.10
N ILE A 36 -3.90 -1.80 11.42
CA ILE A 36 -3.39 -2.84 10.52
C ILE A 36 -4.18 -2.88 9.21
N SER A 37 -5.51 -2.83 9.26
CA SER A 37 -6.35 -2.81 8.06
C SER A 37 -6.06 -1.60 7.17
N GLU A 38 -5.93 -0.41 7.75
CA GLU A 38 -5.63 0.81 7.00
C GLU A 38 -4.29 0.74 6.26
N ILE A 39 -3.26 0.19 6.90
CA ILE A 39 -1.97 -0.01 6.24
C ILE A 39 -2.05 -1.10 5.16
N MET A 40 -2.76 -2.20 5.40
CA MET A 40 -2.92 -3.27 4.39
C MET A 40 -3.69 -2.79 3.16
N LEU A 41 -4.69 -1.94 3.33
CA LEU A 41 -5.51 -1.38 2.26
C LEU A 41 -4.80 -0.32 1.42
N GLN A 42 -3.64 0.21 1.87
CA GLN A 42 -2.87 1.14 1.05
C GLN A 42 -2.46 0.50 -0.28
N GLN A 43 -3.03 0.97 -1.40
CA GLN A 43 -2.77 0.49 -2.76
C GLN A 43 -3.06 -1.02 -2.98
N THR A 44 -3.83 -1.66 -2.11
CA THR A 44 -4.26 -3.05 -2.21
C THR A 44 -5.78 -3.11 -2.19
N ARG A 45 -6.37 -3.98 -3.01
CA ARG A 45 -7.83 -4.14 -3.11
C ARG A 45 -8.37 -4.83 -1.86
N THR A 46 -9.56 -4.43 -1.42
CA THR A 46 -10.27 -4.96 -0.25
C THR A 46 -10.32 -6.49 -0.21
N GLU A 47 -10.76 -7.12 -1.30
CA GLU A 47 -10.87 -8.57 -1.37
C GLU A 47 -9.53 -9.30 -1.24
N ALA A 48 -8.46 -8.69 -1.72
CA ALA A 48 -7.11 -9.26 -1.56
C ALA A 48 -6.60 -9.14 -0.12
N VAL A 49 -7.04 -8.13 0.64
CA VAL A 49 -6.61 -7.90 2.02
C VAL A 49 -7.29 -8.84 3.01
N LYS A 50 -8.54 -9.23 2.80
CA LYS A 50 -9.33 -10.05 3.74
C LYS A 50 -8.58 -11.27 4.28
N PRO A 51 -8.06 -12.19 3.46
CA PRO A 51 -7.35 -13.36 3.95
C PRO A 51 -6.07 -13.02 4.71
N TYR A 52 -5.32 -12.01 4.25
CA TYR A 52 -4.10 -11.58 4.93
C TYR A 52 -4.38 -10.98 6.30
N PHE A 53 -5.44 -10.19 6.41
CA PHE A 53 -5.84 -9.59 7.68
C PHE A 53 -6.20 -10.67 8.72
N ASN A 54 -6.96 -11.68 8.33
CA ASN A 54 -7.33 -12.77 9.25
C ASN A 54 -6.08 -13.53 9.72
N THR A 55 -5.24 -13.98 8.81
CA THR A 55 -3.99 -14.68 9.16
C THR A 55 -3.06 -13.81 10.02
N TRP A 56 -3.01 -12.48 9.73
CA TRP A 56 -2.23 -11.55 10.54
C TRP A 56 -2.74 -11.45 11.97
N MET A 57 -4.06 -11.34 12.16
CA MET A 57 -4.67 -11.25 13.50
C MET A 57 -4.53 -12.55 14.30
N GLU A 58 -4.50 -13.70 13.63
CA GLU A 58 -4.19 -14.98 14.27
C GLU A 58 -2.73 -15.05 14.74
N LYS A 59 -1.80 -14.58 13.91
CA LYS A 59 -0.37 -14.67 14.18
C LYS A 59 0.11 -13.57 15.13
N PHE A 60 -0.39 -12.36 14.98
CA PHE A 60 -0.03 -11.17 15.76
C PHE A 60 -1.29 -10.51 16.35
N PRO A 61 -1.92 -11.11 17.35
CA PRO A 61 -3.20 -10.63 17.89
C PRO A 61 -3.13 -9.27 18.63
N THR A 62 -1.93 -8.83 19.01
CA THR A 62 -1.70 -7.59 19.76
C THR A 62 -0.49 -6.83 19.24
N VAL A 63 -0.40 -5.54 19.59
CA VAL A 63 0.80 -4.72 19.34
C VAL A 63 2.05 -5.37 19.94
N HIS A 64 1.95 -5.90 21.16
CA HIS A 64 3.04 -6.57 21.87
C HIS A 64 3.53 -7.81 21.10
N ALA A 65 2.62 -8.71 20.72
CA ALA A 65 2.97 -9.91 19.95
C ALA A 65 3.65 -9.56 18.61
N LEU A 66 3.23 -8.47 17.98
CA LEU A 66 3.85 -7.98 16.75
C LEU A 66 5.24 -7.36 17.02
N ALA A 67 5.40 -6.65 18.13
CA ALA A 67 6.67 -6.02 18.50
C ALA A 67 7.76 -7.05 18.83
N GLU A 68 7.39 -8.17 19.47
CA GLU A 68 8.29 -9.27 19.82
C GLU A 68 8.66 -10.16 18.63
N ALA A 69 7.87 -10.17 17.58
CA ALA A 69 8.13 -10.98 16.40
C ALA A 69 9.47 -10.58 15.73
N SER A 70 10.12 -11.52 15.05
CA SER A 70 11.25 -11.22 14.20
C SER A 70 10.81 -10.51 12.92
N GLU A 71 11.70 -9.71 12.33
CA GLU A 71 11.40 -9.08 11.02
C GLU A 71 11.09 -10.13 9.94
N ALA A 72 11.74 -11.28 9.99
CA ALA A 72 11.52 -12.38 9.05
C ALA A 72 10.09 -12.92 9.14
N GLU A 73 9.56 -13.14 10.35
CA GLU A 73 8.19 -13.60 10.56
C GLU A 73 7.16 -12.59 10.07
N VAL A 74 7.41 -11.30 10.31
CA VAL A 74 6.54 -10.21 9.86
C VAL A 74 6.52 -10.11 8.34
N LEU A 75 7.69 -10.18 7.69
CA LEU A 75 7.81 -10.15 6.23
C LEU A 75 7.20 -11.40 5.58
N HIS A 76 7.34 -12.57 6.22
CA HIS A 76 6.71 -13.81 5.75
C HIS A 76 5.17 -13.72 5.79
N ALA A 77 4.59 -13.22 6.89
CA ALA A 77 3.15 -13.01 7.00
C ALA A 77 2.61 -11.95 6.00
N TRP A 78 3.49 -11.06 5.50
CA TRP A 78 3.16 -10.03 4.50
C TRP A 78 3.37 -10.49 3.06
N GLN A 79 3.96 -11.67 2.85
CA GLN A 79 4.37 -12.16 1.53
C GLN A 79 3.18 -12.18 0.55
N GLY A 80 3.35 -11.52 -0.60
CA GLY A 80 2.31 -11.43 -1.63
C GLY A 80 1.51 -10.11 -1.63
N LEU A 81 1.42 -9.36 -0.52
CA LEU A 81 0.75 -8.06 -0.47
C LEU A 81 1.52 -6.95 -1.19
N GLY A 82 2.83 -7.12 -1.38
CA GLY A 82 3.70 -6.11 -1.99
C GLY A 82 3.97 -4.89 -1.09
N TYR A 83 4.81 -3.96 -1.58
CA TYR A 83 5.20 -2.77 -0.80
C TYR A 83 5.69 -3.12 0.61
N TYR A 84 6.67 -3.97 0.71
CA TYR A 84 7.21 -4.53 1.97
C TYR A 84 7.70 -3.48 2.99
N SER A 85 7.97 -2.25 2.55
CA SER A 85 8.23 -1.13 3.45
C SER A 85 7.07 -0.88 4.41
N ARG A 86 5.82 -1.21 4.03
CA ARG A 86 4.68 -1.11 4.93
C ARG A 86 4.81 -2.09 6.09
N ALA A 87 5.16 -3.34 5.82
CA ALA A 87 5.36 -4.36 6.87
C ALA A 87 6.48 -3.95 7.84
N ARG A 88 7.62 -3.45 7.31
CA ARG A 88 8.70 -2.95 8.16
C ARG A 88 8.28 -1.76 9.02
N ASN A 89 7.54 -0.82 8.43
CA ASN A 89 7.03 0.33 9.16
C ASN A 89 6.04 -0.08 10.26
N ILE A 90 5.14 -1.02 9.98
CA ILE A 90 4.22 -1.60 10.98
C ILE A 90 5.02 -2.21 12.13
N HIS A 91 6.05 -3.02 11.82
CA HIS A 91 6.88 -3.66 12.83
C HIS A 91 7.65 -2.63 13.68
N ALA A 92 8.26 -1.63 13.04
CA ALA A 92 8.93 -0.55 13.75
C ALA A 92 7.97 0.25 14.64
N ALA A 93 6.79 0.59 14.12
CA ALA A 93 5.75 1.28 14.89
C ALA A 93 5.23 0.44 16.07
N ALA A 94 5.07 -0.87 15.89
CA ALA A 94 4.67 -1.77 16.99
C ALA A 94 5.69 -1.77 18.13
N ARG A 95 6.98 -1.83 17.82
CA ARG A 95 8.06 -1.75 18.80
C ARG A 95 8.09 -0.41 19.55
N GLU A 96 7.83 0.67 18.83
CA GLU A 96 7.73 2.00 19.44
C GLU A 96 6.49 2.11 20.33
N MET A 97 5.34 1.58 19.91
CA MET A 97 4.13 1.52 20.71
C MET A 97 4.32 0.65 21.96
N ASP A 98 5.01 -0.48 21.84
CA ASP A 98 5.28 -1.37 22.96
C ASP A 98 6.17 -0.68 24.01
N SER A 99 7.24 -0.02 23.56
CA SER A 99 8.23 0.63 24.41
C SER A 99 7.71 1.91 25.09
N HIS A 100 6.92 2.73 24.41
CA HIS A 100 6.56 4.09 24.87
C HIS A 100 5.09 4.25 25.23
N TYR A 101 4.20 3.34 24.75
CA TYR A 101 2.75 3.46 24.94
C TYR A 101 2.14 2.19 25.57
N GLY A 102 2.97 1.34 26.21
CA GLY A 102 2.51 0.14 26.90
C GLY A 102 1.75 -0.86 26.00
N GLY A 103 2.23 -1.04 24.77
CA GLY A 103 1.63 -1.94 23.80
C GLY A 103 0.26 -1.49 23.26
N ARG A 104 -0.04 -0.21 23.31
CA ARG A 104 -1.30 0.37 22.82
C ARG A 104 -1.06 1.36 21.69
N VAL A 105 -1.97 1.42 20.76
CA VAL A 105 -2.00 2.51 19.76
C VAL A 105 -2.32 3.80 20.49
N PRO A 106 -1.50 4.86 20.39
CA PRO A 106 -1.78 6.12 21.06
C PRO A 106 -3.03 6.79 20.50
N ASP A 107 -3.69 7.63 21.30
CA ASP A 107 -4.93 8.31 20.94
C ASP A 107 -4.75 9.82 20.71
N GLU A 108 -3.53 10.31 20.75
CA GLU A 108 -3.20 11.70 20.44
C GLU A 108 -2.62 11.86 19.03
N LEU A 109 -3.12 12.84 18.25
CA LEU A 109 -2.77 13.03 16.83
C LEU A 109 -1.26 13.08 16.59
N LYS A 110 -0.55 13.89 17.37
CA LYS A 110 0.91 14.03 17.22
C LYS A 110 1.66 12.75 17.54
N ALA A 111 1.19 11.99 18.53
CA ALA A 111 1.78 10.71 18.88
C ALA A 111 1.55 9.66 17.80
N VAL A 112 0.33 9.59 17.23
CA VAL A 112 0.02 8.66 16.12
C VAL A 112 0.80 9.02 14.87
N GLU A 113 0.87 10.30 14.49
CA GLU A 113 1.59 10.76 13.30
C GLU A 113 3.12 10.61 13.41
N SER A 114 3.68 10.54 14.63
CA SER A 114 5.12 10.31 14.81
C SER A 114 5.55 8.88 14.53
N LEU A 115 4.62 7.94 14.54
CA LEU A 115 4.92 6.52 14.35
C LEU A 115 5.34 6.18 12.91
N PRO A 116 6.30 5.27 12.71
CA PRO A 116 6.76 4.87 11.39
C PRO A 116 5.62 4.43 10.45
N GLY A 117 5.56 5.05 9.27
CA GLY A 117 4.60 4.68 8.23
C GLY A 117 3.17 5.20 8.43
N ILE A 118 2.91 5.96 9.49
CA ILE A 118 1.61 6.57 9.75
C ILE A 118 1.65 8.04 9.31
N GLY A 119 0.88 8.35 8.28
CA GLY A 119 0.66 9.73 7.83
C GLY A 119 -0.68 10.27 8.34
N SER A 120 -0.97 11.54 8.02
CA SER A 120 -2.19 12.24 8.44
C SER A 120 -3.49 11.50 8.10
N TYR A 121 -3.55 10.83 6.95
CA TYR A 121 -4.70 9.99 6.59
C TYR A 121 -4.91 8.84 7.58
N THR A 122 -3.89 8.02 7.79
CA THR A 122 -3.97 6.83 8.66
C THR A 122 -4.21 7.25 10.10
N ALA A 123 -3.56 8.32 10.58
CA ALA A 123 -3.82 8.89 11.91
C ALA A 123 -5.27 9.36 12.06
N GLY A 124 -5.80 10.09 11.07
CA GLY A 124 -7.20 10.52 11.05
C GLY A 124 -8.18 9.34 11.07
N ALA A 125 -7.91 8.28 10.31
CA ALA A 125 -8.73 7.06 10.30
C ALA A 125 -8.72 6.36 11.66
N ILE A 126 -7.54 6.12 12.25
CA ILE A 126 -7.42 5.49 13.58
C ILE A 126 -8.16 6.31 14.64
N LEU A 127 -7.91 7.61 14.70
CA LEU A 127 -8.47 8.48 15.73
C LEU A 127 -9.98 8.63 15.61
N SER A 128 -10.52 8.73 14.39
CA SER A 128 -11.96 8.86 14.19
C SER A 128 -12.70 7.55 14.38
N ILE A 129 -12.21 6.46 13.77
CA ILE A 129 -12.92 5.18 13.72
C ILE A 129 -12.81 4.44 15.05
N ALA A 130 -11.62 4.42 15.68
CA ALA A 130 -11.40 3.65 16.90
C ALA A 130 -11.57 4.46 18.18
N TYR A 131 -11.22 5.74 18.14
CA TYR A 131 -11.28 6.59 19.34
C TYR A 131 -12.44 7.61 19.34
N GLY A 132 -13.27 7.65 18.25
CA GLY A 132 -14.38 8.57 18.13
C GLY A 132 -13.98 10.05 18.11
N LYS A 133 -12.70 10.35 17.81
CA LYS A 133 -12.23 11.74 17.74
C LYS A 133 -12.70 12.40 16.44
N ARG A 134 -13.06 13.68 16.51
CA ARG A 134 -13.49 14.45 15.34
C ARG A 134 -12.30 14.83 14.48
N THR A 135 -11.79 13.85 13.71
CA THR A 135 -10.66 13.99 12.79
C THR A 135 -11.03 13.48 11.41
N SER A 136 -10.53 14.15 10.37
CA SER A 136 -10.74 13.75 8.98
C SER A 136 -9.71 12.74 8.50
N ALA A 137 -10.12 11.77 7.67
CA ALA A 137 -9.26 10.82 6.99
C ALA A 137 -9.29 11.07 5.48
N VAL A 138 -8.38 11.92 4.98
CA VAL A 138 -8.38 12.38 3.59
C VAL A 138 -7.39 11.58 2.74
N ASP A 139 -7.91 10.59 2.02
CA ASP A 139 -7.19 9.77 1.05
C ASP A 139 -7.46 10.22 -0.41
N GLY A 140 -6.98 9.43 -1.37
CA GLY A 140 -7.24 9.65 -2.79
C GLY A 140 -8.72 9.53 -3.20
N ASN A 141 -9.54 8.80 -2.43
CA ASN A 141 -10.98 8.68 -2.66
C ASN A 141 -11.68 9.95 -2.19
N VAL A 142 -11.39 10.40 -0.99
CA VAL A 142 -11.95 11.65 -0.42
C VAL A 142 -11.58 12.84 -1.30
N LEU A 143 -10.31 12.96 -1.72
CA LEU A 143 -9.89 14.01 -2.67
C LEU A 143 -10.72 13.99 -3.96
N ARG A 144 -11.03 12.81 -4.50
CA ARG A 144 -11.84 12.66 -5.71
C ARG A 144 -13.29 13.00 -5.48
N ILE A 145 -13.89 12.50 -4.41
CA ILE A 145 -15.30 12.74 -4.05
C ILE A 145 -15.51 14.23 -3.88
N TYR A 146 -14.71 14.89 -3.05
CA TYR A 146 -14.86 16.31 -2.79
C TYR A 146 -14.60 17.18 -4.02
N ALA A 147 -13.61 16.81 -4.84
CA ALA A 147 -13.36 17.52 -6.09
C ALA A 147 -14.59 17.47 -7.03
N ARG A 148 -15.27 16.32 -7.11
CA ARG A 148 -16.50 16.17 -7.90
C ARG A 148 -17.69 16.85 -7.23
N LEU A 149 -17.87 16.64 -5.94
CA LEU A 149 -19.00 17.19 -5.18
C LEU A 149 -19.04 18.72 -5.24
N TYR A 150 -17.90 19.36 -5.04
CA TYR A 150 -17.79 20.83 -5.03
C TYR A 150 -17.31 21.44 -6.36
N GLY A 151 -17.03 20.63 -7.38
CA GLY A 151 -16.55 21.10 -8.68
C GLY A 151 -15.17 21.76 -8.60
N ILE A 152 -14.24 21.18 -7.85
CA ILE A 152 -12.88 21.74 -7.69
C ILE A 152 -12.06 21.40 -8.94
N GLU A 153 -11.75 22.40 -9.75
CA GLU A 153 -11.00 22.30 -11.00
C GLU A 153 -9.47 22.46 -10.80
N GLU A 154 -9.05 22.84 -9.60
CA GLU A 154 -7.62 22.87 -9.27
C GLU A 154 -7.05 21.45 -9.16
N ASP A 155 -5.79 21.27 -9.57
CA ASP A 155 -5.11 20.00 -9.47
C ASP A 155 -4.99 19.55 -7.99
N ILE A 156 -5.68 18.47 -7.64
CA ILE A 156 -5.73 17.95 -6.25
C ILE A 156 -4.40 17.37 -5.76
N LEU A 157 -3.42 17.18 -6.63
CA LEU A 157 -2.06 16.75 -6.26
C LEU A 157 -1.17 17.94 -5.90
N LYS A 158 -1.58 19.17 -6.24
CA LYS A 158 -0.88 20.41 -5.89
C LYS A 158 -1.42 20.99 -4.59
N ALA A 159 -0.56 21.73 -3.89
CA ALA A 159 -0.90 22.32 -2.59
C ALA A 159 -2.20 23.14 -2.59
N LYS A 160 -2.45 23.92 -3.67
CA LYS A 160 -3.66 24.76 -3.79
C LYS A 160 -4.93 23.92 -3.86
N GLY A 161 -5.01 22.93 -4.77
CA GLY A 161 -6.18 22.08 -4.92
C GLY A 161 -6.41 21.19 -3.67
N ARG A 162 -5.33 20.64 -3.11
CA ARG A 162 -5.42 19.87 -1.87
C ARG A 162 -5.98 20.72 -0.71
N ARG A 163 -5.53 21.98 -0.56
CA ARG A 163 -6.03 22.87 0.49
C ARG A 163 -7.51 23.20 0.30
N GLN A 164 -7.98 23.40 -0.94
CA GLN A 164 -9.39 23.62 -1.20
C GLN A 164 -10.24 22.42 -0.75
N VAL A 165 -9.82 21.19 -1.10
CA VAL A 165 -10.50 19.97 -0.64
C VAL A 165 -10.51 19.89 0.88
N MET A 166 -9.35 20.09 1.53
CA MET A 166 -9.25 20.04 3.00
C MET A 166 -10.20 21.02 3.68
N ASN A 167 -10.27 22.25 3.18
CA ASN A 167 -11.21 23.25 3.72
C ASN A 167 -12.67 22.80 3.60
N CYS A 168 -13.05 22.17 2.49
CA CYS A 168 -14.42 21.63 2.34
C CYS A 168 -14.67 20.46 3.30
N VAL A 169 -13.69 19.59 3.49
CA VAL A 169 -13.78 18.46 4.45
C VAL A 169 -13.98 18.98 5.86
N GLU A 170 -13.16 19.92 6.31
CA GLU A 170 -13.26 20.53 7.65
C GLU A 170 -14.64 21.16 7.92
N GLN A 171 -15.23 21.83 6.91
CA GLN A 171 -16.55 22.47 7.02
C GLN A 171 -17.70 21.47 7.10
N THR A 172 -17.52 20.25 6.64
CA THR A 172 -18.57 19.22 6.55
C THR A 172 -18.36 18.06 7.50
N LEU A 173 -17.24 18.00 8.21
CA LEU A 173 -16.93 16.94 9.15
C LEU A 173 -17.94 16.95 10.32
N PRO A 174 -18.72 15.86 10.51
CA PRO A 174 -19.67 15.77 11.63
C PRO A 174 -18.96 15.38 12.93
N GLU A 175 -19.70 15.38 14.04
CA GLU A 175 -19.19 14.86 15.32
C GLU A 175 -18.84 13.36 15.22
N ASP A 176 -19.71 12.55 14.60
CA ASP A 176 -19.37 11.15 14.26
C ASP A 176 -18.51 11.10 13.00
N ALA A 177 -17.26 11.54 13.15
CA ALA A 177 -16.30 11.55 12.07
C ALA A 177 -15.88 10.14 11.64
N GLY A 178 -15.93 9.15 12.52
CA GLY A 178 -15.58 7.76 12.23
C GLY A 178 -16.51 7.17 11.18
N SER A 179 -17.81 7.14 11.45
CA SER A 179 -18.82 6.65 10.51
C SER A 179 -18.82 7.46 9.20
N PHE A 180 -18.58 8.76 9.27
CA PHE A 180 -18.51 9.61 8.08
C PHE A 180 -17.29 9.28 7.20
N ASN A 181 -16.11 9.10 7.78
CA ASN A 181 -14.91 8.69 7.05
C ASN A 181 -15.11 7.31 6.39
N GLU A 182 -15.70 6.34 7.11
CA GLU A 182 -16.04 5.03 6.54
C GLU A 182 -17.03 5.16 5.38
N ALA A 183 -18.05 6.01 5.50
CA ALA A 183 -19.04 6.25 4.45
C ALA A 183 -18.41 6.87 3.19
N LEU A 184 -17.45 7.78 3.33
CA LEU A 184 -16.66 8.32 2.21
C LEU A 184 -15.80 7.24 1.54
N MET A 185 -15.19 6.34 2.32
CA MET A 185 -14.44 5.21 1.78
C MET A 185 -15.34 4.28 0.97
N ASP A 186 -16.53 3.95 1.49
CA ASP A 186 -17.51 3.12 0.79
C ASP A 186 -17.98 3.77 -0.51
N LEU A 187 -18.36 5.04 -0.47
CA LEU A 187 -18.76 5.77 -1.67
C LEU A 187 -17.65 5.77 -2.73
N GLY A 188 -16.42 5.95 -2.29
CA GLY A 188 -15.24 5.97 -3.18
C GLY A 188 -14.91 4.62 -3.80
N GLN A 189 -15.20 3.53 -3.11
CA GLN A 189 -14.94 2.17 -3.60
C GLN A 189 -16.08 1.63 -4.47
N GLU A 190 -17.31 1.90 -4.08
CA GLU A 190 -18.50 1.28 -4.70
C GLU A 190 -19.13 2.13 -5.81
N VAL A 191 -19.19 3.44 -5.65
CA VAL A 191 -20.01 4.31 -6.52
C VAL A 191 -19.16 5.36 -7.22
N CYS A 192 -18.49 6.23 -6.46
CA CYS A 192 -17.72 7.35 -6.99
C CYS A 192 -16.32 6.88 -7.44
N ILE A 193 -16.25 5.83 -8.29
CA ILE A 193 -14.99 5.25 -8.77
C ILE A 193 -14.23 6.17 -9.76
N PRO A 194 -12.90 5.94 -9.99
CA PRO A 194 -12.07 6.89 -10.73
C PRO A 194 -12.51 7.15 -12.18
N ARG A 195 -12.73 6.10 -12.98
CA ARG A 195 -12.93 6.25 -14.43
C ARG A 195 -14.39 6.34 -14.86
N PHE A 196 -15.25 5.50 -14.29
CA PHE A 196 -16.66 5.39 -14.65
C PHE A 196 -17.53 5.39 -13.39
N PRO A 197 -17.73 6.57 -12.75
CA PRO A 197 -18.55 6.64 -11.56
C PRO A 197 -20.01 6.29 -11.85
N ARG A 198 -20.65 5.58 -10.93
CA ARG A 198 -22.04 5.14 -11.01
C ARG A 198 -22.96 6.22 -10.42
N CYS A 199 -23.05 7.36 -11.12
CA CYS A 199 -23.75 8.54 -10.60
C CYS A 199 -25.27 8.33 -10.43
N SER A 200 -25.88 7.44 -11.22
CA SER A 200 -27.30 7.06 -11.05
C SER A 200 -27.59 6.30 -9.76
N GLU A 201 -26.59 5.68 -9.15
CA GLU A 201 -26.68 4.93 -7.88
C GLU A 201 -26.15 5.75 -6.69
N CYS A 202 -25.69 6.99 -6.95
CA CYS A 202 -25.02 7.79 -5.93
C CYS A 202 -26.05 8.44 -4.97
N PRO A 203 -25.95 8.16 -3.65
CA PRO A 203 -26.89 8.71 -2.67
C PRO A 203 -26.85 10.24 -2.58
N ILE A 204 -25.73 10.85 -2.98
CA ILE A 204 -25.52 12.30 -2.91
C ILE A 204 -25.44 12.97 -4.29
N ALA A 205 -25.99 12.32 -5.34
CA ALA A 205 -25.90 12.83 -6.72
C ALA A 205 -26.51 14.23 -6.88
N SER A 206 -27.62 14.52 -6.19
CA SER A 206 -28.32 15.81 -6.25
C SER A 206 -27.48 17.00 -5.76
N TRP A 207 -26.53 16.77 -4.86
CA TRP A 207 -25.60 17.80 -4.37
C TRP A 207 -24.32 17.89 -5.21
N CYS A 208 -24.08 16.88 -6.09
CA CYS A 208 -22.83 16.79 -6.81
C CYS A 208 -22.74 17.77 -7.98
N ARG A 209 -21.85 18.77 -7.87
CA ARG A 209 -21.64 19.77 -8.92
C ARG A 209 -21.12 19.15 -10.22
N ALA A 210 -20.15 18.23 -10.14
CA ALA A 210 -19.63 17.57 -11.33
C ALA A 210 -20.73 16.79 -12.08
N HIS A 211 -21.65 16.12 -11.35
CA HIS A 211 -22.77 15.41 -11.98
C HIS A 211 -23.73 16.36 -12.68
N ARG A 212 -24.09 17.44 -12.02
CA ARG A 212 -24.98 18.47 -12.57
C ARG A 212 -24.40 19.17 -13.81
N GLU A 213 -23.07 19.29 -13.89
CA GLU A 213 -22.35 19.93 -14.99
C GLU A 213 -21.82 18.94 -16.04
N GLY A 214 -22.02 17.62 -15.88
CA GLY A 214 -21.51 16.58 -16.78
C GLY A 214 -19.98 16.42 -16.77
N LYS A 215 -19.32 16.83 -15.68
CA LYS A 215 -17.84 16.85 -15.53
C LYS A 215 -17.30 15.69 -14.70
N GLU A 216 -18.04 14.64 -14.44
CA GLU A 216 -17.63 13.51 -13.58
C GLU A 216 -16.37 12.81 -14.07
N LYS A 217 -16.16 12.79 -15.40
CA LYS A 217 -14.98 12.18 -16.03
C LYS A 217 -13.77 13.10 -16.07
N GLU A 218 -13.99 14.42 -16.00
CA GLU A 218 -12.92 15.41 -16.03
C GLU A 218 -12.35 15.65 -14.63
N LEU A 219 -13.19 15.56 -13.59
CA LEU A 219 -12.79 15.73 -12.20
C LEU A 219 -12.49 14.38 -11.50
N PRO A 220 -11.49 14.38 -10.64
CA PRO A 220 -10.58 15.46 -10.27
C PRO A 220 -9.50 15.72 -11.31
N VAL A 221 -9.09 16.98 -11.46
CA VAL A 221 -7.89 17.34 -12.23
C VAL A 221 -6.66 16.78 -11.51
N ARG A 222 -5.79 16.11 -12.27
CA ARG A 222 -4.52 15.55 -11.77
C ARG A 222 -3.42 15.71 -12.79
N THR A 223 -2.28 16.20 -12.37
CA THR A 223 -1.06 16.17 -13.19
C THR A 223 -0.75 14.74 -13.62
N LYS A 224 -0.55 14.54 -14.92
CA LYS A 224 -0.17 13.23 -15.46
C LYS A 224 1.14 12.78 -14.81
N LYS A 225 1.18 11.53 -14.33
CA LYS A 225 2.41 10.91 -13.86
C LYS A 225 3.43 10.87 -15.00
N LYS A 226 4.72 11.05 -14.67
CA LYS A 226 5.81 10.80 -15.62
C LYS A 226 5.69 9.39 -16.18
N ARG A 227 6.09 9.21 -17.45
CA ARG A 227 6.11 7.89 -18.10
C ARG A 227 6.98 6.95 -17.26
N GLN A 228 6.52 5.71 -17.07
CA GLN A 228 7.28 4.69 -16.37
C GLN A 228 8.58 4.41 -17.13
N GLU A 229 9.67 4.31 -16.40
CA GLU A 229 10.96 3.85 -16.93
C GLU A 229 10.89 2.37 -17.23
N THR A 230 11.32 1.95 -18.42
CA THR A 230 11.43 0.53 -18.79
C THR A 230 12.89 0.10 -18.63
N LEU A 231 13.10 -0.96 -17.85
CA LEU A 231 14.40 -1.58 -17.61
C LEU A 231 14.34 -3.06 -17.95
N TYR A 232 15.47 -3.60 -18.33
CA TYR A 232 15.69 -5.02 -18.62
C TYR A 232 16.52 -5.64 -17.51
N LEU A 233 16.01 -6.72 -16.95
CA LEU A 233 16.66 -7.49 -15.90
C LEU A 233 17.15 -8.80 -16.48
N ALA A 234 18.44 -9.09 -16.31
CA ALA A 234 19.02 -10.41 -16.52
C ALA A 234 19.36 -11.02 -15.16
N ALA A 235 18.89 -12.24 -14.90
CA ALA A 235 19.17 -13.00 -13.67
C ALA A 235 19.91 -14.30 -13.99
N ALA A 236 20.90 -14.66 -13.18
CA ALA A 236 21.68 -15.88 -13.30
C ALA A 236 21.18 -16.94 -12.31
N LEU A 237 20.78 -18.10 -12.83
CA LEU A 237 20.47 -19.31 -12.08
C LEU A 237 21.77 -20.10 -11.92
N ILE A 238 22.48 -19.90 -10.82
CA ILE A 238 23.74 -20.56 -10.50
C ILE A 238 23.41 -21.69 -9.54
N LEU A 239 23.47 -22.93 -10.03
CA LEU A 239 23.17 -24.14 -9.25
C LEU A 239 24.43 -24.86 -8.83
N ARG A 240 24.55 -25.21 -7.55
CA ARG A 240 25.64 -26.01 -6.98
C ARG A 240 25.10 -26.98 -5.94
N HIS A 241 25.39 -28.26 -6.08
CA HIS A 241 24.92 -29.30 -5.14
C HIS A 241 23.43 -29.26 -4.79
N GLY A 242 22.56 -28.91 -5.76
CA GLY A 242 21.13 -28.82 -5.57
C GLY A 242 20.62 -27.51 -4.93
N ALA A 243 21.53 -26.58 -4.62
CA ALA A 243 21.19 -25.27 -4.06
C ALA A 243 21.50 -24.14 -5.05
N PHE A 244 20.67 -23.09 -5.06
CA PHE A 244 20.86 -21.90 -5.88
C PHE A 244 21.61 -20.81 -5.12
N LEU A 245 22.55 -20.16 -5.81
CA LEU A 245 23.17 -18.96 -5.29
C LEU A 245 22.17 -17.83 -5.24
N MET A 246 22.03 -17.22 -4.06
CA MET A 246 21.19 -16.05 -3.83
C MET A 246 22.06 -14.88 -3.32
N HIS A 247 21.63 -13.68 -3.63
CA HIS A 247 22.22 -12.43 -3.20
C HIS A 247 21.23 -11.66 -2.33
N LYS A 248 21.67 -11.20 -1.17
CA LYS A 248 20.86 -10.36 -0.29
C LYS A 248 20.93 -8.92 -0.75
N ARG A 249 19.80 -8.33 -1.04
CA ARG A 249 19.72 -6.91 -1.44
C ARG A 249 20.15 -5.97 -0.30
N PRO A 250 20.64 -4.77 -0.63
CA PRO A 250 20.96 -3.76 0.38
C PRO A 250 19.77 -3.45 1.31
N GLU A 251 20.08 -2.96 2.50
CA GLU A 251 19.06 -2.58 3.50
C GLU A 251 18.16 -1.40 3.07
N LYS A 252 18.55 -0.69 2.02
CA LYS A 252 17.79 0.45 1.47
C LYS A 252 17.47 0.23 0.00
N GLY A 253 16.34 0.77 -0.44
CA GLY A 253 15.89 0.71 -1.83
C GLY A 253 14.75 -0.26 -2.08
N MET A 254 14.53 -0.59 -3.35
CA MET A 254 13.45 -1.50 -3.76
C MET A 254 13.75 -2.92 -3.29
N LEU A 255 12.76 -3.60 -2.67
CA LEU A 255 12.90 -4.97 -2.14
C LEU A 255 14.10 -5.12 -1.19
N ALA A 256 14.34 -4.10 -0.36
CA ALA A 256 15.48 -4.05 0.57
C ALA A 256 15.55 -5.30 1.44
N SER A 257 16.78 -5.78 1.70
CA SER A 257 17.11 -6.96 2.53
C SER A 257 16.48 -8.29 2.08
N MET A 258 15.81 -8.35 0.94
CA MET A 258 15.28 -9.60 0.37
C MET A 258 16.38 -10.35 -0.38
N TRP A 259 16.25 -11.67 -0.42
CA TRP A 259 17.11 -12.52 -1.22
C TRP A 259 16.62 -12.55 -2.67
N GLU A 260 17.56 -12.50 -3.61
CA GLU A 260 17.31 -12.57 -5.06
C GLU A 260 18.36 -13.38 -5.77
N PHE A 261 18.06 -13.88 -6.97
CA PHE A 261 19.11 -14.41 -7.83
C PHE A 261 20.09 -13.32 -8.20
N PRO A 262 21.39 -13.63 -8.40
CA PRO A 262 22.34 -12.68 -8.96
C PRO A 262 21.79 -12.04 -10.23
N MET A 263 21.66 -10.71 -10.25
CA MET A 263 21.03 -10.03 -11.36
C MET A 263 21.66 -8.68 -11.71
N VAL A 264 21.36 -8.21 -12.91
CA VAL A 264 21.74 -6.89 -13.43
C VAL A 264 20.51 -6.23 -14.06
N LEU A 265 20.39 -4.92 -13.88
CA LEU A 265 19.41 -4.06 -14.53
C LEU A 265 20.14 -3.15 -15.52
N ALA A 266 19.62 -3.05 -16.75
CA ALA A 266 20.15 -2.19 -17.81
C ALA A 266 19.03 -1.59 -18.67
N HIS A 267 19.37 -0.75 -19.64
CA HIS A 267 18.40 -0.11 -20.53
C HIS A 267 18.06 -0.95 -21.77
N THR A 268 18.87 -1.99 -22.07
CA THR A 268 18.59 -2.97 -23.13
C THR A 268 18.78 -4.39 -22.61
N PRO A 269 18.13 -5.40 -23.23
CA PRO A 269 18.32 -6.80 -22.83
C PRO A 269 19.73 -7.31 -23.08
N GLU A 270 20.36 -6.89 -24.20
CA GLU A 270 21.74 -7.29 -24.57
C GLU A 270 22.78 -6.71 -23.59
N GLU A 271 22.55 -5.48 -23.11
CA GLU A 271 23.40 -4.86 -22.10
C GLU A 271 23.29 -5.60 -20.75
N ALA A 272 22.06 -5.92 -20.32
CA ALA A 272 21.82 -6.67 -19.09
C ALA A 272 22.48 -8.03 -19.10
N GLU A 273 22.34 -8.79 -20.20
CA GLU A 273 22.94 -10.11 -20.37
C GLU A 273 24.47 -10.03 -20.36
N ARG A 274 25.06 -9.15 -21.16
CA ARG A 274 26.52 -8.96 -21.23
C ARG A 274 27.10 -8.57 -19.87
N GLU A 275 26.49 -7.63 -19.17
CA GLU A 275 26.97 -7.16 -17.88
C GLU A 275 26.80 -8.24 -16.80
N LEU A 276 25.75 -9.05 -16.84
CA LEU A 276 25.55 -10.19 -15.97
C LEU A 276 26.69 -11.21 -16.15
N GLY A 277 26.97 -11.65 -17.40
CA GLY A 277 28.05 -12.58 -17.71
C GLY A 277 29.42 -12.07 -17.28
N ARG A 278 29.68 -10.75 -17.52
CA ARG A 278 30.94 -10.11 -17.11
C ARG A 278 31.09 -10.05 -15.59
N ARG A 279 30.04 -9.61 -14.86
CA ARG A 279 30.09 -9.42 -13.41
C ARG A 279 30.30 -10.74 -12.65
N TRP A 280 29.72 -11.82 -13.14
CA TRP A 280 29.75 -13.12 -12.49
C TRP A 280 30.73 -14.09 -13.16
N ASN A 281 31.50 -13.62 -14.16
CA ASN A 281 32.45 -14.40 -14.93
C ASN A 281 31.87 -15.78 -15.32
N CYS A 282 30.66 -15.80 -15.88
CA CYS A 282 29.93 -17.00 -16.23
C CYS A 282 29.42 -16.94 -17.67
N ARG A 283 29.31 -18.13 -18.31
CA ARG A 283 28.60 -18.28 -19.56
C ARG A 283 27.10 -18.45 -19.30
N LEU A 284 26.29 -17.65 -19.94
CA LEU A 284 24.86 -17.69 -19.83
C LEU A 284 24.23 -18.54 -20.93
N GLU A 285 23.30 -19.42 -20.57
CA GLU A 285 22.53 -20.25 -21.47
C GLU A 285 21.04 -19.93 -21.32
N GLY A 286 20.35 -19.65 -22.42
CA GLY A 286 18.94 -19.31 -22.42
C GLY A 286 18.63 -18.04 -23.20
N PRO A 287 17.62 -17.27 -22.77
CA PRO A 287 16.92 -17.29 -21.49
C PRO A 287 15.95 -18.48 -21.33
N VAL A 288 15.95 -19.08 -20.13
CA VAL A 288 15.06 -20.21 -19.77
C VAL A 288 13.72 -19.75 -19.20
N TRP A 289 13.62 -18.49 -18.80
CA TRP A 289 12.39 -17.88 -18.28
C TRP A 289 12.33 -16.40 -18.65
N LYS A 290 11.11 -15.92 -18.97
CA LYS A 290 10.83 -14.51 -19.28
C LYS A 290 9.59 -14.05 -18.54
N HIS A 291 9.65 -12.84 -17.99
CA HIS A 291 8.50 -12.21 -17.34
C HIS A 291 8.54 -10.70 -17.48
N ARG A 292 7.35 -10.09 -17.50
CA ARG A 292 7.20 -8.63 -17.47
C ARG A 292 6.49 -8.22 -16.19
N HIS A 293 7.19 -7.49 -15.32
CA HIS A 293 6.62 -6.95 -14.10
C HIS A 293 6.42 -5.44 -14.20
N VAL A 294 5.23 -4.95 -13.80
CA VAL A 294 4.87 -3.53 -13.86
C VAL A 294 4.72 -3.00 -12.45
N PHE A 295 5.70 -2.21 -12.03
CA PHE A 295 5.63 -1.43 -10.78
C PHE A 295 4.90 -0.09 -11.03
N SER A 296 4.58 0.64 -9.99
CA SER A 296 3.94 1.97 -10.08
C SER A 296 4.78 3.01 -10.85
N HIS A 297 6.11 2.89 -10.86
CA HIS A 297 7.05 3.85 -11.43
C HIS A 297 8.02 3.25 -12.46
N ARG A 298 8.08 1.92 -12.60
CA ARG A 298 8.98 1.18 -13.49
C ARG A 298 8.32 -0.02 -14.13
N ILE A 299 8.87 -0.47 -15.25
CA ILE A 299 8.55 -1.74 -15.91
C ILE A 299 9.86 -2.52 -15.98
N TRP A 300 9.84 -3.75 -15.47
CA TRP A 300 10.95 -4.69 -15.62
C TRP A 300 10.58 -5.76 -16.64
N ASN A 301 11.37 -5.87 -17.72
CA ASN A 301 11.37 -7.03 -18.60
C ASN A 301 12.48 -7.95 -18.11
N MET A 302 12.11 -9.11 -17.59
CA MET A 302 12.97 -10.00 -16.83
C MET A 302 13.29 -11.25 -17.65
N ASN A 303 14.58 -11.59 -17.76
CA ASN A 303 15.08 -12.83 -18.37
C ASN A 303 15.92 -13.57 -17.34
N ALA A 304 15.70 -14.88 -17.16
CA ALA A 304 16.56 -15.73 -16.35
C ALA A 304 17.36 -16.67 -17.26
N TYR A 305 18.63 -16.85 -16.94
CA TYR A 305 19.60 -17.66 -17.66
C TYR A 305 20.19 -18.73 -16.75
N VAL A 306 20.42 -19.90 -17.24
CA VAL A 306 21.28 -20.88 -16.56
C VAL A 306 22.73 -20.42 -16.70
N ALA A 307 23.42 -20.30 -15.60
CA ALA A 307 24.84 -19.93 -15.59
C ALA A 307 25.71 -21.14 -15.33
N ALA A 308 26.50 -21.52 -16.34
CA ALA A 308 27.55 -22.52 -16.15
C ALA A 308 28.65 -21.90 -15.29
N PRO A 309 29.04 -22.52 -14.15
CA PRO A 309 29.97 -21.91 -13.22
C PRO A 309 31.40 -21.95 -13.73
N ALA A 310 31.96 -20.76 -13.99
CA ALA A 310 33.40 -20.53 -13.80
C ALA A 310 33.61 -19.81 -12.45
N VAL A 311 32.71 -20.03 -11.49
CA VAL A 311 32.57 -19.22 -10.30
C VAL A 311 33.63 -19.56 -9.27
N GLN A 312 34.59 -18.65 -9.06
CA GLN A 312 35.15 -18.46 -7.75
C GLN A 312 34.03 -18.13 -6.78
N GLU A 313 33.99 -18.73 -5.60
CA GLU A 313 32.94 -18.50 -4.61
C GLU A 313 32.71 -17.00 -4.40
N PRO A 314 31.46 -16.54 -4.43
CA PRO A 314 31.17 -15.15 -4.10
C PRO A 314 31.60 -14.92 -2.66
N MET A 315 32.68 -14.15 -2.49
CA MET A 315 33.17 -13.81 -1.17
C MET A 315 32.36 -12.67 -0.61
N GLY A 316 31.49 -12.93 0.37
CA GLY A 316 30.77 -11.91 1.12
C GLY A 316 29.54 -12.46 1.86
N LYS A 317 29.24 -11.87 3.00
CA LYS A 317 28.07 -12.21 3.85
C LYS A 317 26.71 -12.00 3.18
N ASP A 318 26.69 -11.32 2.04
CA ASP A 318 25.47 -11.01 1.29
C ASP A 318 25.13 -12.07 0.24
N TYR A 319 25.85 -13.19 0.22
CA TYR A 319 25.63 -14.31 -0.68
C TYR A 319 25.47 -15.60 0.11
N ALA A 320 24.51 -16.43 -0.28
CA ALA A 320 24.30 -17.76 0.28
C ALA A 320 23.70 -18.70 -0.76
N PHE A 321 23.90 -20.00 -0.57
CA PHE A 321 23.23 -21.04 -1.35
C PHE A 321 22.01 -21.53 -0.58
N PHE A 322 20.86 -21.58 -1.28
CA PHE A 322 19.60 -22.08 -0.74
C PHE A 322 19.07 -23.22 -1.61
N THR A 323 18.67 -24.30 -0.98
CA THR A 323 17.88 -25.33 -1.64
C THR A 323 16.46 -24.80 -1.93
N PRO A 324 15.72 -25.40 -2.88
CA PRO A 324 14.33 -25.04 -3.12
C PRO A 324 13.41 -25.14 -1.88
N GLU A 325 13.74 -26.00 -0.94
CA GLU A 325 13.01 -26.21 0.32
C GLU A 325 13.29 -25.07 1.31
N GLU A 326 14.56 -24.71 1.48
CA GLU A 326 14.96 -23.57 2.34
C GLU A 326 14.43 -22.23 1.84
N TYR A 327 14.26 -22.08 0.52
CA TYR A 327 13.71 -20.86 -0.06
C TYR A 327 12.19 -20.72 0.12
N ARG A 328 11.47 -21.84 0.31
CA ARG A 328 10.01 -21.83 0.51
C ARG A 328 9.60 -21.56 1.97
N ASN A 329 10.49 -21.77 2.89
CA ASN A 329 10.31 -21.55 4.33
C ASN A 329 10.96 -20.22 4.76
#